data_8c169bcd676eea54daab9d5a820a9e95
#
_entry.id   8c169bcd676eea54daab9d5a820a9e95
#
_cell.length_a   1.000
_cell.length_b   1.000
_cell.length_c   1.000
_cell.angle_alpha   90.00
_cell.angle_beta   90.00
_cell.angle_gamma   90.00
#
_symmetry.space_group_name_H-M   'P 1'
#
loop_
_entity.id
_entity.type
_entity.pdbx_description
1 polymer ?
#
loop_
_entity_poly.entity_id
_entity_poly.type
_entity_poly.pdbx_seq_one_letter_code
_entity_poly.pdbx_strand_id
1 'polypeptide(L)'
;MFKKALSIFLIFTLVFLFASCGANKDPSESNNSNVFNPDAPTITQAADDSDETVSDNGKYAKVTVPEGYTLLKTAWLLEENGVCSTDDFINAVNNYDTSKYSVLSSIHDRDKICFLLEGYLFPATYTFEKNSDPTKVIDKMVATEEKKFTAEMRQRATELGYSVHDILTIASIIEKEAFTDEQRTLISSTIHNRLKQNMKLEYDVTVKYCTGVIQLKYPDKIDYYKYYYNGNRCKGMIAGPICNPGIASIKAALYPADTDYLFFVIDTNPPYNSAFTNSYEEHLKNVQKWKNGEL
;
A
#
# COMPACT_ATOMS: atom_id res chain seq x y z
N MET A 1 -16.68 -16.07 58.73
CA MET A 1 -16.86 -14.65 58.40
C MET A 1 -16.21 -14.33 57.07
N PHE A 2 -17.00 -14.37 56.00
CA PHE A 2 -16.54 -14.10 54.64
C PHE A 2 -16.76 -12.60 54.32
N LYS A 3 -15.70 -11.87 53.97
CA LYS A 3 -15.84 -10.53 53.35
C LYS A 3 -15.62 -10.68 51.85
N LYS A 4 -16.69 -10.45 51.10
CA LYS A 4 -16.68 -10.34 49.61
C LYS A 4 -16.03 -8.99 49.22
N ALA A 5 -15.00 -9.03 48.40
CA ALA A 5 -14.49 -7.85 47.69
C ALA A 5 -15.27 -7.70 46.37
N LEU A 6 -15.92 -6.56 46.23
CA LEU A 6 -16.70 -6.17 45.06
C LEU A 6 -15.76 -5.45 44.08
N SER A 7 -15.52 -6.07 42.93
CA SER A 7 -14.70 -5.47 41.84
C SER A 7 -15.64 -4.63 40.97
N ILE A 8 -15.42 -3.32 40.95
CA ILE A 8 -16.17 -2.38 40.11
C ILE A 8 -15.50 -2.29 38.74
N PHE A 9 -16.17 -2.86 37.74
CA PHE A 9 -15.82 -2.66 36.33
C PHE A 9 -16.39 -1.32 35.86
N LEU A 10 -15.53 -0.36 35.56
CA LEU A 10 -15.92 0.91 35.00
C LEU A 10 -15.94 0.79 33.45
N ILE A 11 -17.14 0.65 32.89
CA ILE A 11 -17.36 0.67 31.43
C ILE A 11 -17.49 2.14 31.01
N PHE A 12 -16.53 2.65 30.26
CA PHE A 12 -16.67 3.94 29.57
C PHE A 12 -17.37 3.71 28.23
N THR A 13 -18.67 3.97 28.22
CA THR A 13 -19.45 4.13 26.99
C THR A 13 -19.30 5.57 26.50
N LEU A 14 -18.62 5.73 25.36
CA LEU A 14 -18.55 7.01 24.65
C LEU A 14 -19.80 7.18 23.80
N VAL A 15 -20.73 8.06 24.23
CA VAL A 15 -21.90 8.44 23.47
C VAL A 15 -21.57 9.53 22.48
N PHE A 16 -21.68 9.25 21.18
CA PHE A 16 -21.65 10.28 20.13
C PHE A 16 -23.05 10.91 19.99
N LEU A 17 -23.15 12.16 20.35
CA LEU A 17 -24.33 13.00 20.05
C LEU A 17 -24.18 13.60 18.66
N PHE A 18 -25.02 13.14 17.72
CA PHE A 18 -25.25 13.83 16.46
C PHE A 18 -26.25 14.96 16.65
N ALA A 19 -25.82 16.19 16.39
CA ALA A 19 -26.72 17.31 16.21
C ALA A 19 -27.19 17.35 14.75
N SER A 20 -28.49 17.08 14.55
CA SER A 20 -29.19 17.21 13.28
C SER A 20 -29.65 18.66 13.11
N CYS A 21 -29.39 19.25 11.94
CA CYS A 21 -30.19 20.35 11.42
C CYS A 21 -30.62 19.99 10.00
N GLY A 22 -31.91 19.87 9.81
CA GLY A 22 -32.53 19.38 8.61
C GLY A 22 -32.79 20.45 7.53
N ALA A 23 -32.93 20.00 6.32
CA ALA A 23 -33.84 20.55 5.30
C ALA A 23 -34.13 19.47 4.24
N ASN A 24 -35.42 19.28 4.01
CA ASN A 24 -36.04 18.36 3.07
C ASN A 24 -35.65 18.55 1.60
N LYS A 25 -35.52 17.45 0.84
CA LYS A 25 -36.32 17.14 -0.36
C LYS A 25 -36.07 15.71 -0.85
N ASP A 26 -37.13 15.09 -1.27
CA ASP A 26 -37.41 13.70 -1.62
C ASP A 26 -37.01 13.30 -3.06
N PRO A 27 -37.29 12.06 -3.48
CA PRO A 27 -36.29 11.09 -3.92
C PRO A 27 -36.43 10.70 -5.39
N SER A 28 -35.34 10.24 -5.98
CA SER A 28 -35.39 9.17 -6.99
C SER A 28 -34.00 8.64 -7.36
N GLU A 29 -33.82 7.34 -7.13
CA GLU A 29 -33.03 6.38 -7.91
C GLU A 29 -31.56 6.70 -8.27
N SER A 30 -30.60 5.99 -7.76
CA SER A 30 -30.07 4.73 -8.28
C SER A 30 -28.83 4.30 -7.49
N ASN A 31 -28.79 3.06 -7.06
CA ASN A 31 -27.63 2.38 -6.52
C ASN A 31 -26.48 2.37 -7.55
N ASN A 32 -25.39 3.01 -7.19
CA ASN A 32 -24.07 2.61 -7.67
C ASN A 32 -23.01 3.10 -6.67
N SER A 33 -22.65 2.24 -5.73
CA SER A 33 -21.61 2.50 -4.75
C SER A 33 -20.23 2.24 -5.35
N ASN A 34 -19.77 3.11 -6.24
CA ASN A 34 -18.37 3.25 -6.57
C ASN A 34 -17.80 4.36 -5.69
N VAL A 35 -17.22 4.00 -4.56
CA VAL A 35 -16.38 4.92 -3.79
C VAL A 35 -15.04 5.03 -4.52
N PHE A 36 -15.05 5.80 -5.61
CA PHE A 36 -13.86 6.31 -6.25
C PHE A 36 -13.39 7.51 -5.41
N ASN A 37 -12.20 7.42 -4.83
CA ASN A 37 -11.54 8.58 -4.23
C ASN A 37 -10.74 9.27 -5.35
N PRO A 38 -11.16 10.46 -5.85
CA PRO A 38 -10.51 11.12 -6.97
C PRO A 38 -9.20 11.84 -6.61
N ASP A 39 -8.81 11.91 -5.33
CA ASP A 39 -7.73 12.79 -4.87
C ASP A 39 -6.44 12.03 -4.53
N ALA A 40 -5.94 11.19 -5.47
CA ALA A 40 -4.54 10.82 -5.45
C ALA A 40 -3.77 11.77 -6.39
N PRO A 41 -2.69 12.42 -5.95
CA PRO A 41 -1.93 13.31 -6.82
C PRO A 41 -1.43 12.55 -8.05
N THR A 42 -1.78 13.04 -9.24
CA THR A 42 -1.26 12.58 -10.52
C THR A 42 0.21 12.99 -10.60
N ILE A 43 1.12 12.11 -10.21
CA ILE A 43 2.54 12.32 -10.47
C ILE A 43 2.84 11.76 -11.85
N THR A 44 3.04 12.66 -12.79
CA THR A 44 3.50 12.41 -14.14
C THR A 44 4.94 11.91 -14.11
N GLN A 45 5.14 10.66 -14.49
CA GLN A 45 6.13 10.13 -15.44
C GLN A 45 6.18 8.60 -15.34
N ALA A 46 5.26 7.94 -16.04
CA ALA A 46 5.46 6.54 -16.42
C ALA A 46 6.60 6.49 -17.43
N ALA A 47 7.63 5.68 -17.18
CA ALA A 47 8.67 5.43 -18.16
C ALA A 47 8.04 4.84 -19.42
N ASP A 48 8.19 5.54 -20.53
CA ASP A 48 7.71 5.12 -21.85
C ASP A 48 8.66 4.03 -22.39
N ASP A 49 8.26 2.77 -22.28
CA ASP A 49 8.82 1.67 -23.06
C ASP A 49 8.11 1.70 -24.42
N SER A 50 8.43 2.71 -25.24
CA SER A 50 7.93 2.83 -26.60
C SER A 50 8.61 1.76 -27.48
N ASP A 51 7.99 0.59 -27.56
CA ASP A 51 8.33 -0.41 -28.55
C ASP A 51 7.26 -0.40 -29.65
N GLU A 52 7.71 -0.18 -30.88
CA GLU A 52 7.11 -0.33 -32.19
C GLU A 52 5.67 0.18 -32.41
N THR A 53 5.52 0.95 -33.50
CA THR A 53 4.23 1.32 -34.12
C THR A 53 3.47 0.08 -34.58
N VAL A 54 2.77 -0.57 -33.67
CA VAL A 54 1.82 -1.63 -34.00
C VAL A 54 0.56 -0.94 -34.54
N SER A 55 0.20 -1.21 -35.79
CA SER A 55 -1.09 -0.78 -36.35
C SER A 55 -2.19 -1.41 -35.49
N ASP A 56 -2.89 -0.58 -34.73
CA ASP A 56 -3.94 -1.02 -33.80
C ASP A 56 -5.18 -1.49 -34.56
N ASN A 57 -5.26 -2.79 -34.82
CA ASN A 57 -6.46 -3.47 -35.34
C ASN A 57 -7.46 -3.80 -34.21
N GLY A 58 -7.39 -3.11 -33.06
CA GLY A 58 -8.20 -3.44 -31.87
C GLY A 58 -7.77 -4.73 -31.15
N LYS A 59 -6.63 -5.31 -31.55
CA LYS A 59 -6.08 -6.55 -30.97
C LYS A 59 -5.34 -6.29 -29.64
N TYR A 60 -4.80 -5.09 -29.48
CA TYR A 60 -4.00 -4.71 -28.32
C TYR A 60 -4.72 -3.69 -27.46
N ALA A 61 -4.38 -3.67 -26.17
CA ALA A 61 -4.80 -2.68 -25.19
C ALA A 61 -3.56 -2.01 -24.59
N LYS A 62 -3.51 -0.67 -24.62
CA LYS A 62 -2.51 0.11 -23.90
C LYS A 62 -3.04 0.40 -22.50
N VAL A 63 -2.42 -0.18 -21.47
CA VAL A 63 -2.89 -0.12 -20.07
C VAL A 63 -1.84 0.58 -19.24
N THR A 64 -2.20 1.71 -18.61
CA THR A 64 -1.35 2.41 -17.65
C THR A 64 -1.73 1.98 -16.24
N VAL A 65 -0.82 1.29 -15.56
CA VAL A 65 -0.95 0.90 -14.15
C VAL A 65 -0.31 1.98 -13.28
N PRO A 66 -1.10 2.77 -12.53
CA PRO A 66 -0.58 3.83 -11.68
C PRO A 66 0.22 3.29 -10.49
N GLU A 67 1.18 4.09 -10.01
CA GLU A 67 1.85 3.87 -8.73
C GLU A 67 0.83 3.79 -7.59
N GLY A 68 1.09 2.94 -6.61
CA GLY A 68 0.19 2.74 -5.47
C GLY A 68 -1.07 1.89 -5.77
N TYR A 69 -1.25 1.35 -6.99
CA TYR A 69 -2.31 0.38 -7.25
C TYR A 69 -2.03 -0.93 -6.52
N THR A 70 -3.07 -1.49 -5.90
CA THR A 70 -3.01 -2.84 -5.35
C THR A 70 -3.10 -3.86 -6.48
N LEU A 71 -2.66 -5.07 -6.23
CA LEU A 71 -2.82 -6.18 -7.17
C LEU A 71 -4.29 -6.35 -7.61
N LEU A 72 -5.22 -6.22 -6.68
CA LEU A 72 -6.66 -6.33 -6.98
C LEU A 72 -7.14 -5.20 -7.91
N LYS A 73 -6.70 -3.95 -7.70
CA LYS A 73 -7.00 -2.84 -8.61
C LYS A 73 -6.36 -3.05 -9.99
N THR A 74 -5.14 -3.58 -10.02
CA THR A 74 -4.45 -3.93 -11.27
C THR A 74 -5.23 -5.01 -12.03
N ALA A 75 -5.72 -6.04 -11.35
CA ALA A 75 -6.55 -7.09 -11.96
C ALA A 75 -7.83 -6.52 -12.59
N TRP A 76 -8.55 -5.65 -11.89
CA TRP A 76 -9.75 -4.98 -12.43
C TRP A 76 -9.43 -4.11 -13.64
N LEU A 77 -8.34 -3.35 -13.59
CA LEU A 77 -7.90 -2.53 -14.72
C LEU A 77 -7.58 -3.36 -15.96
N LEU A 78 -6.94 -4.53 -15.78
CA LEU A 78 -6.66 -5.46 -16.88
C LEU A 78 -7.95 -6.03 -17.49
N GLU A 79 -8.92 -6.39 -16.67
CA GLU A 79 -10.23 -6.90 -17.12
C GLU A 79 -11.03 -5.82 -17.86
N GLU A 80 -11.09 -4.60 -17.33
CA GLU A 80 -11.75 -3.44 -17.95
C GLU A 80 -11.20 -3.15 -19.35
N ASN A 81 -9.91 -3.37 -19.55
CA ASN A 81 -9.24 -3.19 -20.85
C ASN A 81 -9.26 -4.45 -21.74
N GLY A 82 -9.96 -5.51 -21.33
CA GLY A 82 -10.11 -6.75 -22.09
C GLY A 82 -8.83 -7.57 -22.22
N VAL A 83 -7.88 -7.41 -21.29
CA VAL A 83 -6.60 -8.13 -21.31
C VAL A 83 -6.76 -9.56 -20.78
N CYS A 84 -7.33 -9.72 -19.58
CA CYS A 84 -7.69 -11.00 -18.98
C CYS A 84 -8.71 -10.80 -17.87
N SER A 85 -9.39 -11.86 -17.42
CA SER A 85 -10.35 -11.75 -16.32
C SER A 85 -9.63 -11.54 -14.97
N THR A 86 -10.29 -10.83 -14.05
CA THR A 86 -9.79 -10.61 -12.68
C THR A 86 -9.50 -11.92 -11.96
N ASP A 87 -10.42 -12.90 -12.07
CA ASP A 87 -10.26 -14.16 -11.34
C ASP A 87 -9.13 -15.02 -11.91
N ASP A 88 -8.98 -15.09 -13.25
CA ASP A 88 -7.87 -15.81 -13.87
C ASP A 88 -6.53 -15.16 -13.54
N PHE A 89 -6.47 -13.83 -13.54
CA PHE A 89 -5.25 -13.10 -13.15
C PHE A 89 -4.85 -13.38 -11.70
N ILE A 90 -5.77 -13.27 -10.75
CA ILE A 90 -5.49 -13.54 -9.33
C ILE A 90 -5.10 -15.01 -9.11
N ASN A 91 -5.75 -15.94 -9.83
CA ASN A 91 -5.40 -17.36 -9.77
C ASN A 91 -3.98 -17.59 -10.29
N ALA A 92 -3.62 -16.99 -11.43
CA ALA A 92 -2.27 -17.08 -11.99
C ALA A 92 -1.20 -16.49 -11.04
N VAL A 93 -1.50 -15.35 -10.39
CA VAL A 93 -0.62 -14.74 -9.37
C VAL A 93 -0.36 -15.69 -8.22
N ASN A 94 -1.41 -16.30 -7.65
CA ASN A 94 -1.28 -17.15 -6.47
C ASN A 94 -0.52 -18.48 -6.76
N ASN A 95 -0.51 -18.91 -8.03
CA ASN A 95 0.18 -20.12 -8.49
C ASN A 95 1.47 -19.81 -9.28
N TYR A 96 1.93 -18.55 -9.27
CA TYR A 96 3.08 -18.14 -10.06
C TYR A 96 4.38 -18.78 -9.60
N ASP A 97 5.22 -19.20 -10.57
CA ASP A 97 6.56 -19.73 -10.29
C ASP A 97 7.55 -18.59 -9.97
N THR A 98 7.81 -18.40 -8.68
CA THR A 98 8.71 -17.35 -8.19
C THR A 98 10.18 -17.60 -8.49
N SER A 99 10.57 -18.75 -9.02
CA SER A 99 11.97 -19.03 -9.38
C SER A 99 12.42 -18.34 -10.67
N LYS A 100 11.48 -17.83 -11.47
CA LYS A 100 11.76 -17.20 -12.77
C LYS A 100 12.56 -15.90 -12.67
N TYR A 101 12.38 -15.12 -11.61
CA TYR A 101 12.96 -13.79 -11.45
C TYR A 101 13.65 -13.64 -10.10
N SER A 102 14.83 -13.06 -10.10
CA SER A 102 15.62 -12.90 -8.87
C SER A 102 14.97 -11.95 -7.87
N VAL A 103 14.19 -10.98 -8.34
CA VAL A 103 13.42 -10.06 -7.48
C VAL A 103 12.42 -10.80 -6.58
N LEU A 104 11.93 -11.96 -7.00
CA LEU A 104 10.97 -12.78 -6.27
C LEU A 104 11.62 -13.77 -5.27
N SER A 105 12.96 -13.93 -5.33
CA SER A 105 13.67 -14.97 -4.57
C SER A 105 13.58 -14.79 -3.04
N SER A 106 13.32 -13.57 -2.59
CA SER A 106 13.21 -13.23 -1.17
C SER A 106 11.79 -13.32 -0.61
N ILE A 107 10.81 -13.72 -1.42
CA ILE A 107 9.45 -13.95 -0.92
C ILE A 107 9.47 -15.18 -0.01
N HIS A 108 9.19 -14.94 1.27
CA HIS A 108 9.15 -15.97 2.32
C HIS A 108 7.76 -15.97 2.98
N ASP A 109 7.53 -16.91 3.89
CA ASP A 109 6.27 -16.97 4.67
C ASP A 109 5.00 -16.87 3.79
N ARG A 110 4.99 -17.61 2.68
CA ARG A 110 3.92 -17.55 1.66
C ARG A 110 2.51 -17.76 2.21
N ASP A 111 2.39 -18.53 3.28
CA ASP A 111 1.13 -18.75 4.00
C ASP A 111 0.59 -17.48 4.67
N LYS A 112 1.46 -16.54 5.03
CA LYS A 112 1.09 -15.25 5.63
C LYS A 112 0.76 -14.18 4.59
N ILE A 113 1.12 -14.39 3.32
CA ILE A 113 0.95 -13.43 2.24
C ILE A 113 -0.44 -13.62 1.60
N CYS A 114 -1.20 -12.53 1.49
CA CYS A 114 -2.55 -12.56 0.92
C CYS A 114 -2.53 -12.74 -0.61
N PHE A 115 -1.72 -11.95 -1.30
CA PHE A 115 -1.48 -12.02 -2.74
C PHE A 115 0.01 -12.14 -2.99
N LEU A 116 0.43 -13.25 -3.60
CA LEU A 116 1.85 -13.61 -3.73
C LEU A 116 2.72 -12.54 -4.37
N LEU A 117 2.20 -11.81 -5.36
CA LEU A 117 2.94 -10.80 -6.13
C LEU A 117 2.48 -9.36 -5.84
N GLU A 118 1.78 -9.11 -4.72
CA GLU A 118 1.52 -7.72 -4.30
C GLU A 118 2.85 -6.98 -4.12
N GLY A 119 2.97 -5.81 -4.76
CA GLY A 119 4.19 -5.00 -4.72
C GLY A 119 5.25 -5.34 -5.77
N TYR A 120 5.03 -6.39 -6.59
CA TYR A 120 5.98 -6.85 -7.60
C TYR A 120 5.53 -6.59 -9.05
N LEU A 121 4.35 -6.04 -9.24
CA LEU A 121 3.80 -5.70 -10.55
C LEU A 121 4.11 -4.23 -10.85
N PHE A 122 5.31 -3.94 -11.37
CA PHE A 122 5.82 -2.57 -11.50
C PHE A 122 4.81 -1.63 -12.17
N PRO A 123 4.52 -0.45 -11.61
CA PRO A 123 3.62 0.52 -12.20
C PRO A 123 4.25 1.16 -13.45
N ALA A 124 3.62 0.97 -14.60
CA ALA A 124 4.06 1.50 -15.88
C ALA A 124 2.92 1.45 -16.91
N THR A 125 3.17 1.99 -18.11
CA THR A 125 2.29 1.80 -19.26
C THR A 125 2.73 0.56 -20.04
N TYR A 126 1.81 -0.37 -20.22
CA TYR A 126 2.03 -1.64 -20.92
C TYR A 126 1.13 -1.73 -22.16
N THR A 127 1.63 -2.40 -23.19
CA THR A 127 0.79 -2.86 -24.32
C THR A 127 0.62 -4.36 -24.17
N PHE A 128 -0.63 -4.81 -24.01
CA PHE A 128 -1.00 -6.21 -23.91
C PHE A 128 -1.90 -6.62 -25.11
N GLU A 129 -1.78 -7.84 -25.54
CA GLU A 129 -2.78 -8.43 -26.42
C GLU A 129 -4.08 -8.67 -25.62
N LYS A 130 -5.25 -8.38 -26.21
CA LYS A 130 -6.53 -8.70 -25.58
C LYS A 130 -6.71 -10.22 -25.47
N ASN A 131 -7.38 -10.67 -24.42
CA ASN A 131 -7.54 -12.09 -24.06
C ASN A 131 -6.20 -12.82 -23.91
N SER A 132 -5.19 -12.11 -23.35
CA SER A 132 -3.88 -12.69 -23.05
C SER A 132 -3.96 -13.74 -21.96
N ASP A 133 -3.05 -14.72 -22.03
CA ASP A 133 -2.74 -15.58 -20.90
C ASP A 133 -2.26 -14.72 -19.72
N PRO A 134 -2.92 -14.80 -18.54
CA PRO A 134 -2.54 -14.02 -17.37
C PRO A 134 -1.08 -14.18 -16.95
N THR A 135 -0.49 -15.37 -17.16
CA THR A 135 0.92 -15.62 -16.84
C THR A 135 1.85 -14.76 -17.69
N LYS A 136 1.55 -14.53 -18.97
CA LYS A 136 2.33 -13.63 -19.83
C LYS A 136 2.22 -12.17 -19.40
N VAL A 137 1.04 -11.77 -18.92
CA VAL A 137 0.81 -10.43 -18.38
C VAL A 137 1.66 -10.22 -17.13
N ILE A 138 1.62 -11.17 -16.20
CA ILE A 138 2.44 -11.18 -14.97
C ILE A 138 3.94 -11.15 -15.33
N ASP A 139 4.40 -12.03 -16.24
CA ASP A 139 5.79 -12.09 -16.68
C ASP A 139 6.29 -10.72 -17.16
N LYS A 140 5.49 -9.99 -17.95
CA LYS A 140 5.87 -8.66 -18.45
C LYS A 140 6.01 -7.64 -17.33
N MET A 141 5.09 -7.64 -16.36
CA MET A 141 5.10 -6.70 -15.24
C MET A 141 6.23 -7.00 -14.25
N VAL A 142 6.46 -8.28 -13.92
CA VAL A 142 7.55 -8.71 -13.02
C VAL A 142 8.92 -8.52 -13.69
N ALA A 143 9.05 -8.77 -15.01
CA ALA A 143 10.28 -8.48 -15.74
C ALA A 143 10.63 -7.00 -15.71
N THR A 144 9.64 -6.12 -15.67
CA THR A 144 9.86 -4.67 -15.51
C THR A 144 10.39 -4.37 -14.10
N GLU A 145 9.79 -4.94 -13.04
CA GLU A 145 10.29 -4.82 -11.67
C GLU A 145 11.74 -5.33 -11.55
N GLU A 146 12.06 -6.51 -12.14
CA GLU A 146 13.40 -7.09 -12.18
C GLU A 146 14.44 -6.11 -12.77
N LYS A 147 14.09 -5.40 -13.86
CA LYS A 147 14.96 -4.39 -14.48
C LYS A 147 15.08 -3.11 -13.64
N LYS A 148 13.99 -2.68 -13.00
CA LYS A 148 13.95 -1.44 -12.20
C LYS A 148 14.65 -1.58 -10.86
N PHE A 149 14.59 -2.76 -10.24
CA PHE A 149 15.28 -3.05 -8.98
C PHE A 149 16.74 -3.48 -9.29
N THR A 150 17.63 -2.50 -9.43
CA THR A 150 18.99 -2.70 -9.93
C THR A 150 19.90 -3.50 -8.97
N ALA A 151 21.09 -3.91 -9.45
CA ALA A 151 22.09 -4.59 -8.63
C ALA A 151 22.54 -3.72 -7.45
N GLU A 152 22.71 -2.40 -7.67
CA GLU A 152 23.06 -1.44 -6.62
C GLU A 152 21.98 -1.35 -5.57
N MET A 153 20.68 -1.39 -5.96
CA MET A 153 19.57 -1.41 -5.02
C MET A 153 19.55 -2.68 -4.18
N ARG A 154 19.85 -3.84 -4.77
CA ARG A 154 19.96 -5.12 -4.05
C ARG A 154 21.12 -5.11 -3.04
N GLN A 155 22.27 -4.58 -3.47
CA GLN A 155 23.41 -4.39 -2.58
C GLN A 155 23.03 -3.47 -1.42
N ARG A 156 22.39 -2.33 -1.71
CA ARG A 156 21.96 -1.38 -0.67
C ARG A 156 20.95 -1.97 0.31
N ALA A 157 20.00 -2.77 -0.17
CA ALA A 157 19.08 -3.51 0.71
C ALA A 157 19.85 -4.42 1.67
N THR A 158 20.84 -5.17 1.16
CA THR A 158 21.70 -6.04 1.98
C THR A 158 22.51 -5.26 3.03
N GLU A 159 23.07 -4.09 2.67
CA GLU A 159 23.76 -3.20 3.61
C GLU A 159 22.87 -2.72 4.75
N LEU A 160 21.59 -2.50 4.47
CA LEU A 160 20.58 -2.14 5.47
C LEU A 160 20.09 -3.34 6.29
N GLY A 161 20.47 -4.56 5.92
CA GLY A 161 20.00 -5.80 6.56
C GLY A 161 18.60 -6.23 6.14
N TYR A 162 18.10 -5.77 4.98
CA TYR A 162 16.79 -6.09 4.45
C TYR A 162 16.87 -6.93 3.18
N SER A 163 15.86 -7.76 2.98
CA SER A 163 15.61 -8.44 1.71
C SER A 163 14.93 -7.50 0.69
N VAL A 164 14.87 -7.91 -0.58
CA VAL A 164 14.07 -7.18 -1.59
C VAL A 164 12.61 -7.11 -1.17
N HIS A 165 12.07 -8.19 -0.59
CA HIS A 165 10.70 -8.23 -0.08
C HIS A 165 10.44 -7.19 1.01
N ASP A 166 11.38 -7.04 1.95
CA ASP A 166 11.28 -6.02 3.00
C ASP A 166 11.31 -4.60 2.43
N ILE A 167 12.21 -4.34 1.48
CA ILE A 167 12.30 -3.02 0.82
C ILE A 167 11.01 -2.67 0.07
N LEU A 168 10.44 -3.61 -0.70
CA LEU A 168 9.17 -3.39 -1.38
C LEU A 168 8.01 -3.22 -0.39
N THR A 169 8.05 -3.91 0.73
CA THR A 169 7.08 -3.74 1.82
C THR A 169 7.15 -2.33 2.41
N ILE A 170 8.35 -1.85 2.76
CA ILE A 170 8.56 -0.48 3.24
C ILE A 170 8.14 0.53 2.17
N ALA A 171 8.57 0.34 0.92
CA ALA A 171 8.24 1.22 -0.19
C ALA A 171 6.72 1.33 -0.41
N SER A 172 5.97 0.24 -0.25
CA SER A 172 4.51 0.25 -0.41
C SER A 172 3.80 1.04 0.69
N ILE A 173 4.35 1.09 1.92
CA ILE A 173 3.83 1.94 2.99
C ILE A 173 4.12 3.41 2.66
N ILE A 174 5.37 3.72 2.29
CA ILE A 174 5.78 5.08 1.89
C ILE A 174 4.90 5.60 0.74
N GLU A 175 4.65 4.77 -0.28
CA GLU A 175 3.80 5.09 -1.43
C GLU A 175 2.38 5.51 -1.04
N LYS A 176 1.86 4.95 0.04
CA LYS A 176 0.50 5.23 0.51
C LYS A 176 0.41 6.36 1.53
N GLU A 177 1.53 6.82 2.07
CA GLU A 177 1.60 7.86 3.10
C GLU A 177 2.13 9.19 2.58
N ALA A 178 3.06 9.18 1.62
CA ALA A 178 3.75 10.38 1.15
C ALA A 178 3.00 11.10 0.04
N PHE A 179 3.02 12.44 0.09
CA PHE A 179 2.51 13.32 -0.98
C PHE A 179 3.67 14.03 -1.73
N THR A 180 4.86 14.13 -1.11
CA THR A 180 6.04 14.77 -1.70
C THR A 180 7.28 13.88 -1.60
N ASP A 181 8.30 14.14 -2.42
CA ASP A 181 9.57 13.38 -2.38
C ASP A 181 10.32 13.57 -1.06
N GLU A 182 10.26 14.76 -0.46
CA GLU A 182 10.84 15.03 0.86
C GLU A 182 10.17 14.17 1.94
N GLN A 183 8.83 14.11 1.94
CA GLN A 183 8.10 13.28 2.89
C GLN A 183 8.44 11.80 2.75
N ARG A 184 8.71 11.28 1.53
CA ARG A 184 9.09 9.88 1.31
C ARG A 184 10.31 9.48 2.13
N THR A 185 11.37 10.29 2.11
CA THR A 185 12.61 9.98 2.84
C THR A 185 12.45 10.12 4.36
N LEU A 186 11.66 11.08 4.83
CA LEU A 186 11.34 11.26 6.25
C LEU A 186 10.46 10.15 6.79
N ILE A 187 9.41 9.73 6.05
CA ILE A 187 8.56 8.59 6.42
C ILE A 187 9.41 7.31 6.44
N SER A 188 10.28 7.12 5.44
CA SER A 188 11.23 6.01 5.41
C SER A 188 12.06 5.96 6.68
N SER A 189 12.62 7.11 7.11
CA SER A 189 13.39 7.20 8.36
C SER A 189 12.55 6.77 9.58
N THR A 190 11.28 7.20 9.67
CA THR A 190 10.42 6.78 10.79
C THR A 190 10.15 5.28 10.78
N ILE A 191 9.96 4.67 9.60
CA ILE A 191 9.77 3.22 9.47
C ILE A 191 11.02 2.47 9.96
N HIS A 192 12.20 2.84 9.45
CA HIS A 192 13.47 2.22 9.83
C HIS A 192 13.75 2.37 11.34
N ASN A 193 13.51 3.55 11.91
CA ASN A 193 13.71 3.80 13.34
C ASN A 193 12.76 2.97 14.20
N ARG A 194 11.47 2.86 13.84
CA ARG A 194 10.51 2.00 14.53
C ARG A 194 10.91 0.52 14.45
N LEU A 195 11.31 0.04 13.27
CA LEU A 195 11.76 -1.34 13.08
C LEU A 195 13.01 -1.64 13.92
N LYS A 196 14.00 -0.73 13.93
CA LYS A 196 15.22 -0.83 14.76
C LYS A 196 14.91 -0.92 16.25
N GLN A 197 13.85 -0.23 16.70
CA GLN A 197 13.41 -0.24 18.10
C GLN A 197 12.39 -1.35 18.40
N ASN A 198 12.10 -2.24 17.44
CA ASN A 198 11.09 -3.31 17.56
C ASN A 198 9.70 -2.77 17.95
N MET A 199 9.37 -1.58 17.46
CA MET A 199 8.05 -0.97 17.61
C MET A 199 7.06 -1.52 16.59
N LYS A 200 5.77 -1.37 16.86
CA LYS A 200 4.72 -1.54 15.86
C LYS A 200 4.80 -0.40 14.85
N LEU A 201 4.50 -0.68 13.58
CA LEU A 201 4.51 0.36 12.56
C LEU A 201 3.36 1.37 12.71
N GLU A 202 2.14 0.91 13.02
CA GLU A 202 0.96 1.73 13.34
C GLU A 202 0.57 2.72 12.23
N TYR A 203 0.79 2.35 10.96
CA TYR A 203 0.35 3.12 9.80
C TYR A 203 -1.07 2.72 9.38
N ASP A 204 -1.97 3.71 9.28
CA ASP A 204 -3.38 3.49 8.93
C ASP A 204 -3.57 2.83 7.56
N VAL A 205 -2.65 3.07 6.62
CA VAL A 205 -2.70 2.46 5.28
C VAL A 205 -2.63 0.94 5.33
N THR A 206 -1.99 0.35 6.34
CA THR A 206 -1.95 -1.10 6.57
C THR A 206 -3.31 -1.64 7.03
N VAL A 207 -4.03 -0.87 7.84
CA VAL A 207 -5.41 -1.18 8.26
C VAL A 207 -6.37 -1.05 7.08
N LYS A 208 -6.23 0.03 6.29
CA LYS A 208 -7.04 0.26 5.08
C LYS A 208 -6.85 -0.85 4.04
N TYR A 209 -5.61 -1.38 3.89
CA TYR A 209 -5.36 -2.54 3.03
C TYR A 209 -6.12 -3.78 3.52
N CYS A 210 -6.13 -4.06 4.83
CA CYS A 210 -6.88 -5.17 5.41
C CYS A 210 -8.38 -5.06 5.11
N THR A 211 -8.97 -3.88 5.34
CA THR A 211 -10.42 -3.68 5.23
C THR A 211 -10.90 -3.43 3.79
N GLY A 212 -10.08 -2.75 2.98
CA GLY A 212 -10.45 -2.35 1.62
C GLY A 212 -9.99 -3.31 0.52
N VAL A 213 -9.04 -4.22 0.80
CA VAL A 213 -8.50 -5.15 -0.21
C VAL A 213 -8.68 -6.60 0.24
N ILE A 214 -8.08 -6.97 1.39
CA ILE A 214 -8.12 -8.36 1.84
C ILE A 214 -9.54 -8.79 2.19
N GLN A 215 -10.27 -7.98 2.95
CA GLN A 215 -11.65 -8.29 3.34
C GLN A 215 -12.58 -8.39 2.13
N LEU A 216 -12.35 -7.58 1.10
CA LEU A 216 -13.16 -7.60 -0.13
C LEU A 216 -12.99 -8.90 -0.91
N LYS A 217 -11.74 -9.39 -1.06
CA LYS A 217 -11.46 -10.60 -1.86
C LYS A 217 -11.54 -11.88 -1.02
N TYR A 218 -11.17 -11.83 0.25
CA TYR A 218 -11.11 -13.00 1.14
C TYR A 218 -11.80 -12.73 2.48
N PRO A 219 -13.13 -12.47 2.50
CA PRO A 219 -13.86 -12.15 3.73
C PRO A 219 -13.73 -13.21 4.82
N ASP A 220 -13.69 -14.49 4.44
CA ASP A 220 -13.57 -15.61 5.37
C ASP A 220 -12.17 -15.78 5.97
N LYS A 221 -11.14 -15.14 5.37
CA LYS A 221 -9.74 -15.21 5.82
C LYS A 221 -9.23 -13.92 6.44
N ILE A 222 -10.10 -12.91 6.58
CA ILE A 222 -9.68 -11.57 7.02
C ILE A 222 -9.05 -11.59 8.42
N ASP A 223 -9.57 -12.38 9.36
CA ASP A 223 -9.04 -12.43 10.72
C ASP A 223 -7.65 -13.06 10.78
N TYR A 224 -7.35 -14.01 9.89
CA TYR A 224 -6.03 -14.56 9.72
C TYR A 224 -5.05 -13.51 9.18
N TYR A 225 -5.36 -12.86 8.06
CA TYR A 225 -4.47 -11.89 7.43
C TYR A 225 -4.29 -10.59 8.23
N LYS A 226 -5.31 -10.13 8.96
CA LYS A 226 -5.19 -8.99 9.88
C LYS A 226 -4.05 -9.16 10.89
N TYR A 227 -3.75 -10.38 11.31
CA TYR A 227 -2.65 -10.63 12.22
C TYR A 227 -1.30 -10.26 11.61
N TYR A 228 -1.14 -10.41 10.31
CA TYR A 228 0.11 -10.22 9.59
C TYR A 228 0.25 -8.87 8.87
N TYR A 229 -0.86 -8.23 8.53
CA TYR A 229 -0.86 -6.98 7.75
C TYR A 229 -1.26 -5.74 8.56
N ASN A 230 -1.97 -5.88 9.67
CA ASN A 230 -2.38 -4.73 10.46
C ASN A 230 -1.24 -4.26 11.36
N GLY A 231 -0.61 -3.13 11.00
CA GLY A 231 0.51 -2.53 11.74
C GLY A 231 0.20 -2.16 13.19
N ASN A 232 -1.08 -2.05 13.57
CA ASN A 232 -1.46 -1.85 14.97
C ASN A 232 -1.43 -3.16 15.79
N ARG A 233 -1.33 -4.31 15.14
CA ARG A 233 -1.33 -5.63 15.78
C ARG A 233 0.03 -6.30 15.73
N CYS A 234 0.68 -6.33 14.56
CA CYS A 234 1.99 -6.94 14.40
C CYS A 234 3.10 -6.02 14.92
N LYS A 235 4.13 -6.64 15.52
CA LYS A 235 5.39 -5.96 15.83
C LYS A 235 6.35 -6.15 14.67
N GLY A 236 7.12 -5.10 14.37
CA GLY A 236 8.08 -5.15 13.27
C GLY A 236 7.42 -5.07 11.91
N MET A 237 8.02 -5.73 10.91
CA MET A 237 7.56 -5.72 9.53
C MET A 237 6.21 -6.43 9.38
N ILE A 238 5.33 -5.91 8.54
CA ILE A 238 4.14 -6.62 8.05
C ILE A 238 4.55 -7.70 7.05
N ALA A 239 3.66 -8.65 6.76
CA ALA A 239 4.01 -9.86 5.98
C ALA A 239 4.41 -9.59 4.52
N GLY A 240 4.04 -8.46 3.95
CA GLY A 240 4.39 -8.11 2.58
C GLY A 240 3.82 -6.76 2.14
N PRO A 241 4.09 -6.35 0.90
CA PRO A 241 3.62 -5.09 0.34
C PRO A 241 2.10 -4.94 0.38
N ILE A 242 1.63 -3.69 0.39
CA ILE A 242 0.20 -3.32 0.40
C ILE A 242 -0.24 -2.60 -0.87
N CYS A 243 0.67 -2.38 -1.79
CA CYS A 243 0.45 -1.88 -3.16
C CYS A 243 1.71 -2.06 -3.99
N ASN A 244 1.64 -1.79 -5.29
CA ASN A 244 2.79 -1.71 -6.19
C ASN A 244 3.41 -0.32 -6.10
N PRO A 245 4.59 -0.15 -5.47
CA PRO A 245 5.22 1.15 -5.27
C PRO A 245 5.90 1.63 -6.55
N GLY A 246 5.97 2.96 -6.71
CA GLY A 246 6.81 3.60 -7.72
C GLY A 246 8.30 3.61 -7.34
N ILE A 247 9.13 3.91 -8.33
CA ILE A 247 10.60 3.93 -8.16
C ILE A 247 11.06 4.95 -7.10
N ALA A 248 10.33 6.06 -6.93
CA ALA A 248 10.63 7.07 -5.93
C ALA A 248 10.49 6.52 -4.51
N SER A 249 9.42 5.78 -4.22
CA SER A 249 9.20 5.12 -2.93
C SER A 249 10.18 3.98 -2.68
N ILE A 250 10.55 3.20 -3.71
CA ILE A 250 11.60 2.17 -3.61
C ILE A 250 12.94 2.81 -3.25
N LYS A 251 13.33 3.89 -3.92
CA LYS A 251 14.55 4.63 -3.59
C LYS A 251 14.50 5.22 -2.18
N ALA A 252 13.38 5.79 -1.77
CA ALA A 252 13.24 6.32 -0.42
C ALA A 252 13.37 5.22 0.66
N ALA A 253 12.83 4.01 0.40
CA ALA A 253 13.00 2.86 1.29
C ALA A 253 14.48 2.44 1.45
N LEU A 254 15.27 2.56 0.39
CA LEU A 254 16.71 2.24 0.37
C LEU A 254 17.58 3.35 0.95
N TYR A 255 17.14 4.60 0.86
CA TYR A 255 17.89 5.78 1.27
C TYR A 255 17.04 6.68 2.19
N PRO A 256 16.73 6.20 3.43
CA PRO A 256 15.99 7.00 4.40
C PRO A 256 16.76 8.27 4.76
N ALA A 257 16.06 9.32 5.16
CA ALA A 257 16.67 10.49 5.77
C ALA A 257 17.37 10.10 7.08
N ASP A 258 18.50 10.73 7.38
CA ASP A 258 19.24 10.51 8.62
C ASP A 258 18.62 11.32 9.77
N THR A 259 17.60 10.74 10.41
CA THR A 259 16.90 11.34 11.55
C THR A 259 16.60 10.29 12.62
N ASP A 260 16.18 10.73 13.78
CA ASP A 260 15.73 9.88 14.89
C ASP A 260 14.18 9.87 15.03
N TYR A 261 13.44 10.39 14.04
CA TYR A 261 12.00 10.52 14.10
C TYR A 261 11.28 9.16 14.23
N LEU A 262 10.22 9.16 15.03
CA LEU A 262 9.38 8.00 15.30
C LEU A 262 7.90 8.25 14.97
N PHE A 263 7.50 9.52 14.90
CA PHE A 263 6.11 9.95 14.72
C PHE A 263 6.03 11.05 13.69
N PHE A 264 4.90 11.12 12.98
CA PHE A 264 4.60 12.24 12.11
C PHE A 264 3.10 12.50 12.00
N VAL A 265 2.78 13.68 11.52
CA VAL A 265 1.45 14.10 11.04
C VAL A 265 1.63 14.77 9.70
N ILE A 266 0.79 14.44 8.74
CA ILE A 266 0.79 15.04 7.39
C ILE A 266 -0.63 15.54 7.10
N ASP A 267 -0.74 16.80 6.66
CA ASP A 267 -1.99 17.31 6.09
C ASP A 267 -2.19 16.71 4.70
N THR A 268 -3.38 16.15 4.48
CA THR A 268 -3.76 15.57 3.18
C THR A 268 -4.17 16.61 2.15
N ASN A 269 -4.26 17.89 2.55
CA ASN A 269 -4.57 19.00 1.67
C ASN A 269 -3.31 19.78 1.29
N PRO A 270 -3.19 20.29 0.07
CA PRO A 270 -2.09 21.17 -0.31
C PRO A 270 -1.98 22.39 0.64
N PRO A 271 -0.79 22.80 1.04
CA PRO A 271 0.53 22.38 0.54
C PRO A 271 1.12 21.11 1.17
N TYR A 272 0.32 20.23 1.78
CA TYR A 272 0.73 18.96 2.39
C TYR A 272 1.73 19.16 3.54
N ASN A 273 1.46 20.14 4.43
CA ASN A 273 2.29 20.41 5.58
C ASN A 273 2.49 19.15 6.43
N SER A 274 3.66 19.02 7.03
CA SER A 274 3.99 17.85 7.83
C SER A 274 4.85 18.22 9.03
N ALA A 275 4.71 17.47 10.12
CA ALA A 275 5.52 17.58 11.31
C ALA A 275 6.04 16.21 11.73
N PHE A 276 7.35 16.09 11.89
CA PHE A 276 8.05 14.86 12.29
C PHE A 276 8.70 15.07 13.66
N THR A 277 8.70 14.04 14.50
CA THR A 277 9.28 14.10 15.84
C THR A 277 9.66 12.71 16.36
N ASN A 278 10.57 12.63 17.33
CA ASN A 278 10.88 11.43 18.09
C ASN A 278 10.11 11.35 19.43
N SER A 279 9.40 12.42 19.82
CA SER A 279 8.65 12.53 21.07
C SER A 279 7.16 12.30 20.87
N TYR A 280 6.59 11.34 21.60
CA TYR A 280 5.14 11.10 21.58
C TYR A 280 4.32 12.28 22.11
N GLU A 281 4.84 13.01 23.12
CA GLU A 281 4.18 14.20 23.63
C GLU A 281 4.08 15.30 22.55
N GLU A 282 5.19 15.54 21.84
CA GLU A 282 5.20 16.52 20.73
C GLU A 282 4.32 16.06 19.57
N HIS A 283 4.29 14.77 19.27
CA HIS A 283 3.36 14.22 18.28
C HIS A 283 1.91 14.54 18.63
N LEU A 284 1.48 14.37 19.88
CA LEU A 284 0.12 14.72 20.31
C LEU A 284 -0.19 16.21 20.11
N LYS A 285 0.79 17.10 20.37
CA LYS A 285 0.65 18.54 20.09
C LYS A 285 0.50 18.80 18.57
N ASN A 286 1.29 18.13 17.74
CA ASN A 286 1.22 18.25 16.29
C ASN A 286 -0.12 17.73 15.75
N VAL A 287 -0.64 16.63 16.26
CA VAL A 287 -2.00 16.14 15.95
C VAL A 287 -3.07 17.17 16.30
N GLN A 288 -2.93 17.88 17.45
CA GLN A 288 -3.88 18.93 17.82
C GLN A 288 -3.77 20.14 16.87
N LYS A 289 -2.55 20.58 16.51
CA LYS A 289 -2.34 21.64 15.52
C LYS A 289 -2.99 21.26 14.16
N TRP A 290 -2.76 20.04 13.70
CA TRP A 290 -3.37 19.54 12.47
C TRP A 290 -4.90 19.61 12.52
N LYS A 291 -5.53 19.16 13.61
CA LYS A 291 -6.98 19.24 13.81
C LYS A 291 -7.53 20.66 13.80
N ASN A 292 -6.74 21.62 14.23
CA ASN A 292 -7.09 23.05 14.23
C ASN A 292 -6.78 23.74 12.89
N GLY A 293 -6.15 23.06 11.92
CA GLY A 293 -5.66 23.66 10.66
C GLY A 293 -4.44 24.57 10.84
N GLU A 294 -3.60 24.30 11.84
CA GLU A 294 -2.42 25.10 12.23
C GLU A 294 -1.08 24.38 11.92
N LEU A 295 -1.13 23.28 11.17
CA LEU A 295 0.08 22.49 10.85
C LEU A 295 0.90 23.17 9.76
#